data_52fadfc0a524f3229e36d3904989eb17
#
_entry.id   52fadfc0a524f3229e36d3904989eb17
#
_cell.length_a   1.000
_cell.length_b   1.000
_cell.length_c   1.000
_cell.angle_alpha   90.00
_cell.angle_beta   90.00
_cell.angle_gamma   90.00
#
_symmetry.space_group_name_H-M   'P 1'
#
loop_
_entity.id
_entity.type
_entity.pdbx_description
1 polymer ?
#
loop_
_entity_poly.entity_id
_entity_poly.type
_entity_poly.pdbx_seq_one_letter_code
_entity_poly.pdbx_strand_id
1 'polypeptide(L)'
;MNIIGPDALVLAVDDTEAAAKYMTDFGLREAGMVRGGRLFETLDGTGVILCEASDPSLPPPLSPNNKLRKIVYGVADQQSLDEIATELGKDREVKRLDDGALQALDDMGITLVFQLTMRREITLPAEAINAPGAPLQRPVNVVGVDPEQVPLPRSLGHFALFVPDVPAAEKFYVERLQFRVNDRLGGGPFMRSKGTQEHHTMFLIQTPPMLKGVEHMAFHLAGPSEVMQAGLRFRDLGHPSFWGPGRHSFGSNWFWYFDGPLGCRFEYDADMDKHDDDWVPREKPLHADNAQAYLLEMLEQNWAPFDGPRRRPDAGDAAA
;
A
#
# COMPACT_ATOMS: atom_id res chain seq x y z
N MET A 1 16.26 -1.69 -16.63
CA MET A 1 15.95 -1.63 -15.18
C MET A 1 14.66 -2.38 -14.93
N ASN A 2 14.69 -3.41 -14.14
CA ASN A 2 13.52 -4.22 -13.81
C ASN A 2 13.15 -4.02 -12.32
N ILE A 3 12.54 -2.85 -12.02
CA ILE A 3 12.00 -2.53 -10.70
C ILE A 3 10.67 -3.24 -10.56
N ILE A 4 10.53 -4.10 -9.53
CA ILE A 4 9.31 -4.89 -9.29
C ILE A 4 8.25 -4.04 -8.60
N GLY A 5 8.62 -3.28 -7.58
CA GLY A 5 7.72 -2.43 -6.80
C GLY A 5 8.33 -2.08 -5.44
N PRO A 6 7.53 -1.53 -4.52
CA PRO A 6 8.00 -1.26 -3.16
C PRO A 6 8.22 -2.57 -2.40
N ASP A 7 9.42 -2.77 -1.89
CA ASP A 7 9.70 -3.84 -0.93
C ASP A 7 9.37 -3.40 0.50
N ALA A 8 9.68 -2.14 0.84
CA ALA A 8 9.33 -1.57 2.14
C ALA A 8 9.29 -0.04 2.10
N LEU A 9 8.51 0.56 3.02
CA LEU A 9 8.65 1.96 3.40
C LEU A 9 9.28 2.03 4.79
N VAL A 10 10.27 2.93 4.95
CA VAL A 10 10.92 3.19 6.25
C VAL A 10 10.21 4.37 6.90
N LEU A 11 9.57 4.12 8.02
CA LEU A 11 8.87 5.12 8.83
C LEU A 11 9.60 5.34 10.15
N ALA A 12 9.70 6.59 10.59
CA ALA A 12 10.29 6.92 11.88
C ALA A 12 9.27 7.65 12.75
N VAL A 13 8.95 7.08 13.91
CA VAL A 13 7.91 7.54 14.82
C VAL A 13 8.46 7.76 16.22
N ASP A 14 7.75 8.56 17.03
CA ASP A 14 8.10 8.81 18.42
C ASP A 14 7.63 7.67 19.34
N ASP A 15 6.46 7.08 19.06
CA ASP A 15 5.90 5.95 19.81
C ASP A 15 5.94 4.69 18.94
N THR A 16 7.04 3.95 19.04
CA THR A 16 7.24 2.72 18.26
C THR A 16 6.35 1.58 18.73
N GLU A 17 5.92 1.55 19.99
CA GLU A 17 5.06 0.48 20.50
C GLU A 17 3.60 0.65 20.03
N ALA A 18 3.07 1.88 20.05
CA ALA A 18 1.75 2.14 19.46
C ALA A 18 1.73 1.85 17.96
N ALA A 19 2.80 2.21 17.24
CA ALA A 19 2.94 1.91 15.82
C ALA A 19 3.05 0.41 15.55
N ALA A 20 3.83 -0.32 16.36
CA ALA A 20 3.98 -1.77 16.26
C ALA A 20 2.64 -2.49 16.51
N LYS A 21 1.91 -2.06 17.55
CA LYS A 21 0.57 -2.61 17.82
C LYS A 21 -0.37 -2.40 16.66
N TYR A 22 -0.41 -1.18 16.09
CA TYR A 22 -1.25 -0.85 14.93
C TYR A 22 -0.96 -1.77 13.75
N MET A 23 0.33 -1.96 13.41
CA MET A 23 0.74 -2.83 12.30
C MET A 23 0.43 -4.31 12.57
N THR A 24 0.59 -4.77 13.80
CA THR A 24 0.22 -6.14 14.19
C THR A 24 -1.29 -6.36 14.13
N ASP A 25 -2.08 -5.41 14.63
CA ASP A 25 -3.55 -5.45 14.54
C ASP A 25 -4.02 -5.45 13.08
N PHE A 26 -3.31 -4.71 12.20
CA PHE A 26 -3.54 -4.68 10.75
C PHE A 26 -3.24 -6.03 10.07
N GLY A 27 -2.48 -6.91 10.71
CA GLY A 27 -2.15 -8.25 10.22
C GLY A 27 -0.73 -8.39 9.69
N LEU A 28 0.14 -7.39 9.90
CA LEU A 28 1.56 -7.53 9.59
C LEU A 28 2.29 -8.28 10.69
N ARG A 29 3.30 -9.07 10.33
CA ARG A 29 4.11 -9.84 11.27
C ARG A 29 5.45 -9.16 11.52
N GLU A 30 5.85 -8.99 12.77
CA GLU A 30 7.21 -8.58 13.09
C GLU A 30 8.21 -9.67 12.71
N ALA A 31 9.17 -9.34 11.84
CA ALA A 31 10.14 -10.27 11.26
C ALA A 31 11.59 -10.03 11.72
N GLY A 32 11.80 -9.10 12.66
CA GLY A 32 13.12 -8.78 13.21
C GLY A 32 13.70 -7.47 12.69
N MET A 33 15.02 -7.29 12.85
CA MET A 33 15.70 -6.03 12.52
C MET A 33 16.22 -6.02 11.08
N VAL A 34 15.89 -4.97 10.35
CA VAL A 34 16.39 -4.70 8.99
C VAL A 34 16.83 -3.24 8.90
N ARG A 35 18.08 -2.98 8.49
CA ARG A 35 18.63 -1.62 8.30
C ARG A 35 18.39 -0.68 9.48
N GLY A 36 18.52 -1.20 10.70
CA GLY A 36 18.37 -0.44 11.94
C GLY A 36 16.94 -0.27 12.44
N GLY A 37 15.91 -0.76 11.72
CA GLY A 37 14.52 -0.72 12.13
C GLY A 37 13.90 -2.11 12.27
N ARG A 38 12.73 -2.17 12.93
CA ARG A 38 11.90 -3.38 13.06
C ARG A 38 11.09 -3.57 11.77
N LEU A 39 11.24 -4.71 11.10
CA LEU A 39 10.45 -5.04 9.92
C LEU A 39 9.11 -5.64 10.33
N PHE A 40 8.03 -5.05 9.84
CA PHE A 40 6.66 -5.59 9.86
C PHE A 40 6.29 -6.01 8.44
N GLU A 41 6.23 -7.32 8.22
CA GLU A 41 6.10 -7.90 6.88
C GLU A 41 4.74 -8.52 6.60
N THR A 42 4.39 -8.52 5.34
CA THR A 42 3.32 -9.31 4.73
C THR A 42 3.76 -10.75 4.46
N LEU A 43 2.88 -11.56 3.88
CA LEU A 43 3.20 -12.96 3.57
C LEU A 43 4.36 -13.11 2.56
N ASP A 44 4.50 -12.18 1.60
CA ASP A 44 5.61 -12.20 0.63
C ASP A 44 6.91 -11.54 1.13
N GLY A 45 6.91 -11.02 2.36
CA GLY A 45 8.08 -10.39 2.97
C GLY A 45 8.21 -8.88 2.75
N THR A 46 7.35 -8.28 1.93
CA THR A 46 7.31 -6.82 1.80
C THR A 46 6.62 -6.17 2.99
N GLY A 47 6.79 -4.86 3.23
CA GLY A 47 6.11 -4.24 4.37
C GLY A 47 6.64 -2.88 4.81
N VAL A 48 6.78 -2.72 6.13
CA VAL A 48 7.18 -1.47 6.77
C VAL A 48 8.37 -1.70 7.69
N ILE A 49 9.39 -0.87 7.55
CA ILE A 49 10.52 -0.81 8.49
C ILE A 49 10.25 0.34 9.45
N LEU A 50 10.03 0.01 10.71
CA LEU A 50 9.73 0.95 11.78
C LEU A 50 11.00 1.34 12.52
N CYS A 51 11.30 2.63 12.57
CA CYS A 51 12.44 3.20 13.27
C CYS A 51 11.98 4.21 14.34
N GLU A 52 12.86 4.52 15.28
CA GLU A 52 12.68 5.64 16.19
C GLU A 52 12.92 6.98 15.47
N ALA A 53 12.10 8.00 15.75
CA ALA A 53 12.26 9.31 15.14
C ALA A 53 13.60 9.99 15.50
N SER A 54 14.19 9.61 16.63
CA SER A 54 15.47 10.12 17.15
C SER A 54 16.70 9.48 16.52
N ASP A 55 16.55 8.44 15.69
CA ASP A 55 17.69 7.75 15.06
C ASP A 55 18.45 8.70 14.13
N PRO A 56 19.73 9.07 14.47
CA PRO A 56 20.51 10.03 13.68
C PRO A 56 21.01 9.48 12.34
N SER A 57 20.87 8.18 12.10
CA SER A 57 21.26 7.52 10.83
C SER A 57 20.21 7.71 9.73
N LEU A 58 19.00 8.15 10.10
CA LEU A 58 17.92 8.37 9.17
C LEU A 58 18.02 9.72 8.46
N PRO A 59 17.51 9.83 7.23
CA PRO A 59 17.31 11.12 6.60
C PRO A 59 16.37 12.00 7.44
N PRO A 60 16.48 13.35 7.32
CA PRO A 60 15.55 14.23 8.00
C PRO A 60 14.11 14.01 7.54
N PRO A 61 13.08 14.37 8.37
CA PRO A 61 11.70 14.26 7.96
C PRO A 61 11.40 15.11 6.73
N LEU A 62 10.60 14.59 5.81
CA LEU A 62 10.19 15.28 4.59
C LEU A 62 9.26 16.47 4.86
N SER A 63 8.45 16.35 5.90
CA SER A 63 7.58 17.41 6.44
C SER A 63 7.28 17.13 7.92
N PRO A 64 6.82 18.12 8.71
CA PRO A 64 6.71 18.00 10.17
C PRO A 64 5.87 16.82 10.65
N ASN A 65 4.79 16.49 9.94
CA ASN A 65 3.84 15.46 10.35
C ASN A 65 3.99 14.14 9.59
N ASN A 66 4.87 14.07 8.57
CA ASN A 66 5.06 12.85 7.79
C ASN A 66 6.22 12.02 8.37
N LYS A 67 5.99 10.74 8.54
CA LYS A 67 6.94 9.81 9.16
C LYS A 67 7.84 9.09 8.15
N LEU A 68 7.60 9.26 6.83
CA LEU A 68 8.41 8.64 5.79
C LEU A 68 9.86 9.14 5.83
N ARG A 69 10.80 8.19 5.79
CA ARG A 69 12.24 8.45 5.72
C ARG A 69 12.85 7.93 4.43
N LYS A 70 12.48 6.73 4.00
CA LYS A 70 13.00 6.09 2.79
C LYS A 70 11.91 5.25 2.11
N ILE A 71 12.03 5.13 0.80
CA ILE A 71 11.28 4.14 0.01
C ILE A 71 12.28 3.09 -0.46
N VAL A 72 12.02 1.82 -0.17
CA VAL A 72 12.86 0.69 -0.58
C VAL A 72 12.16 0.00 -1.75
N TYR A 73 12.79 0.05 -2.92
CA TYR A 73 12.34 -0.65 -4.12
C TYR A 73 13.07 -1.98 -4.29
N GLY A 74 12.31 -3.02 -4.58
CA GLY A 74 12.83 -4.30 -5.01
C GLY A 74 13.11 -4.31 -6.51
N VAL A 75 14.28 -4.78 -6.91
CA VAL A 75 14.64 -5.02 -8.31
C VAL A 75 14.87 -6.50 -8.55
N ALA A 76 14.66 -6.95 -9.79
CA ALA A 76 14.68 -8.37 -10.11
C ALA A 76 16.09 -8.99 -10.05
N ASP A 77 17.12 -8.22 -10.41
CA ASP A 77 18.47 -8.75 -10.65
C ASP A 77 19.56 -7.68 -10.47
N GLN A 78 20.80 -8.15 -10.38
CA GLN A 78 21.99 -7.31 -10.23
C GLN A 78 22.20 -6.37 -11.42
N GLN A 79 21.86 -6.81 -12.65
CA GLN A 79 21.98 -5.96 -13.83
C GLN A 79 21.08 -4.72 -13.68
N SER A 80 19.86 -4.87 -13.20
CA SER A 80 18.95 -3.76 -12.96
C SER A 80 19.47 -2.79 -11.90
N LEU A 81 20.14 -3.29 -10.83
CA LEU A 81 20.83 -2.42 -9.87
C LEU A 81 21.96 -1.61 -10.53
N ASP A 82 22.78 -2.25 -11.36
CA ASP A 82 23.91 -1.59 -12.02
C ASP A 82 23.45 -0.57 -13.08
N GLU A 83 22.34 -0.86 -13.76
CA GLU A 83 21.67 0.10 -14.67
C GLU A 83 21.15 1.32 -13.91
N ILE A 84 20.52 1.13 -12.75
CA ILE A 84 20.03 2.22 -11.88
C ILE A 84 21.22 3.06 -11.37
N ALA A 85 22.29 2.41 -10.90
CA ALA A 85 23.49 3.11 -10.44
C ALA A 85 24.09 3.99 -11.55
N THR A 86 24.19 3.45 -12.76
CA THR A 86 24.71 4.15 -13.94
C THR A 86 23.81 5.32 -14.31
N GLU A 87 22.50 5.12 -14.34
CA GLU A 87 21.55 6.14 -14.74
C GLU A 87 21.51 7.31 -13.74
N LEU A 88 21.32 7.01 -12.45
CA LEU A 88 21.23 8.03 -11.42
C LEU A 88 22.59 8.71 -11.17
N GLY A 89 23.69 7.97 -11.31
CA GLY A 89 25.06 8.50 -11.16
C GLY A 89 25.46 9.57 -12.18
N LYS A 90 24.66 9.82 -13.22
CA LYS A 90 24.91 10.88 -14.22
C LYS A 90 24.82 12.29 -13.62
N ASP A 91 24.02 12.49 -12.58
CA ASP A 91 23.72 13.82 -12.04
C ASP A 91 23.55 13.89 -10.51
N ARG A 92 23.65 12.76 -9.81
CA ARG A 92 23.52 12.70 -8.36
C ARG A 92 24.40 11.65 -7.72
N GLU A 93 24.66 11.77 -6.42
CA GLU A 93 25.37 10.75 -5.65
C GLU A 93 24.49 9.48 -5.57
N VAL A 94 25.11 8.34 -5.89
CA VAL A 94 24.55 7.01 -5.67
C VAL A 94 25.46 6.26 -4.70
N LYS A 95 25.02 6.14 -3.46
CA LYS A 95 25.76 5.43 -2.42
C LYS A 95 25.45 3.94 -2.47
N ARG A 96 26.48 3.09 -2.54
CA ARG A 96 26.33 1.65 -2.31
C ARG A 96 26.43 1.37 -0.80
N LEU A 97 25.40 0.71 -0.28
CA LEU A 97 25.31 0.31 1.13
C LEU A 97 26.07 -1.00 1.36
N ASP A 98 26.34 -1.35 2.63
CA ASP A 98 27.12 -2.53 3.01
C ASP A 98 26.47 -3.86 2.59
N ASP A 99 25.14 -3.88 2.47
CA ASP A 99 24.36 -5.02 1.98
C ASP A 99 24.24 -5.07 0.44
N GLY A 100 24.93 -4.18 -0.28
CA GLY A 100 24.94 -4.10 -1.73
C GLY A 100 23.82 -3.27 -2.34
N ALA A 101 22.86 -2.81 -1.56
CA ALA A 101 21.79 -1.94 -2.04
C ALA A 101 22.35 -0.56 -2.45
N LEU A 102 21.59 0.15 -3.27
CA LEU A 102 21.91 1.51 -3.70
C LEU A 102 21.01 2.51 -2.99
N GLN A 103 21.56 3.65 -2.60
CA GLN A 103 20.78 4.76 -2.04
C GLN A 103 21.04 6.03 -2.86
N ALA A 104 19.96 6.71 -3.23
CA ALA A 104 20.02 8.01 -3.93
C ALA A 104 18.82 8.87 -3.50
N LEU A 105 18.85 10.15 -3.86
CA LEU A 105 17.69 11.04 -3.71
C LEU A 105 16.92 11.12 -5.04
N ASP A 106 15.59 11.22 -4.97
CA ASP A 106 14.81 11.66 -6.11
C ASP A 106 14.82 13.19 -6.25
N ASP A 107 14.13 13.71 -7.27
CA ASP A 107 14.06 15.17 -7.52
C ASP A 107 13.22 15.92 -6.47
N MET A 108 12.44 15.21 -5.66
CA MET A 108 11.68 15.76 -4.53
C MET A 108 12.45 15.69 -3.20
N GLY A 109 13.69 15.17 -3.22
CA GLY A 109 14.53 14.96 -2.03
C GLY A 109 14.07 13.79 -1.16
N ILE A 110 13.31 12.84 -1.71
CA ILE A 110 12.96 11.58 -1.04
C ILE A 110 14.13 10.62 -1.20
N THR A 111 14.53 9.99 -0.10
CA THR A 111 15.56 8.95 -0.14
C THR A 111 15.00 7.66 -0.69
N LEU A 112 15.54 7.22 -1.82
CA LEU A 112 15.24 5.94 -2.47
C LEU A 112 16.36 4.94 -2.17
N VAL A 113 15.96 3.71 -1.86
CA VAL A 113 16.87 2.56 -1.74
C VAL A 113 16.44 1.53 -2.78
N PHE A 114 17.40 0.99 -3.53
CA PHE A 114 17.16 -0.09 -4.50
C PHE A 114 17.96 -1.30 -4.07
N GLN A 115 17.30 -2.45 -3.98
CA GLN A 115 17.91 -3.71 -3.54
C GLN A 115 17.42 -4.87 -4.39
N LEU A 116 18.13 -5.99 -4.41
CA LEU A 116 17.54 -7.23 -4.87
C LEU A 116 16.30 -7.50 -4.04
N THR A 117 15.18 -7.79 -4.73
CA THR A 117 13.89 -7.89 -4.03
C THR A 117 13.92 -8.91 -2.90
N MET A 118 13.31 -8.55 -1.79
CA MET A 118 13.08 -9.44 -0.66
C MET A 118 11.81 -10.28 -0.79
N ARG A 119 11.04 -10.09 -1.88
CA ARG A 119 9.80 -10.80 -2.10
C ARG A 119 10.01 -12.29 -2.18
N ARG A 120 9.22 -13.02 -1.39
CA ARG A 120 9.11 -14.46 -1.44
C ARG A 120 7.99 -14.86 -2.38
N GLU A 121 8.18 -15.92 -3.14
CA GLU A 121 7.07 -16.51 -3.89
C GLU A 121 6.03 -17.07 -2.92
N ILE A 122 4.77 -16.66 -3.09
CA ILE A 122 3.64 -17.19 -2.33
C ILE A 122 2.70 -17.92 -3.29
N THR A 123 2.34 -19.14 -2.94
CA THR A 123 1.40 -19.97 -3.70
C THR A 123 0.09 -20.09 -2.91
N LEU A 124 -0.69 -19.02 -2.90
CA LEU A 124 -1.97 -18.95 -2.23
C LEU A 124 -3.10 -18.78 -3.26
N PRO A 125 -4.25 -19.45 -3.08
CA PRO A 125 -5.37 -19.29 -3.99
C PRO A 125 -5.91 -17.85 -3.91
N ALA A 126 -6.39 -17.34 -5.06
CA ALA A 126 -7.26 -16.18 -5.05
C ALA A 126 -8.62 -16.55 -4.46
N GLU A 127 -9.43 -15.55 -4.10
CA GLU A 127 -10.82 -15.77 -3.71
C GLU A 127 -11.59 -16.45 -4.86
N ALA A 128 -12.23 -17.57 -4.54
CA ALA A 128 -13.01 -18.33 -5.52
C ALA A 128 -14.48 -17.90 -5.47
N ILE A 129 -14.95 -17.25 -6.53
CA ILE A 129 -16.32 -16.73 -6.65
C ILE A 129 -17.13 -17.61 -7.62
N ASN A 130 -18.21 -18.24 -7.12
CA ASN A 130 -19.15 -18.98 -7.97
C ASN A 130 -20.17 -18.01 -8.57
N ALA A 131 -20.35 -18.05 -9.88
CA ALA A 131 -21.33 -17.25 -10.60
C ALA A 131 -22.21 -18.13 -11.50
N PRO A 132 -23.54 -17.84 -11.64
CA PRO A 132 -24.39 -18.52 -12.59
C PRO A 132 -23.85 -18.42 -14.02
N GLY A 133 -23.82 -19.53 -14.73
CA GLY A 133 -23.32 -19.60 -16.12
C GLY A 133 -21.79 -19.71 -16.25
N ALA A 134 -21.04 -19.69 -15.14
CA ALA A 134 -19.59 -19.91 -15.13
C ALA A 134 -19.23 -21.29 -14.56
N PRO A 135 -18.05 -21.84 -14.88
CA PRO A 135 -17.53 -23.03 -14.21
C PRO A 135 -17.42 -22.79 -12.68
N LEU A 136 -17.68 -23.83 -11.89
CA LEU A 136 -17.52 -23.75 -10.44
C LEU A 136 -16.06 -23.43 -10.08
N GLN A 137 -15.87 -22.34 -9.35
CA GLN A 137 -14.58 -21.97 -8.78
C GLN A 137 -14.34 -22.65 -7.42
N ARG A 138 -15.39 -22.81 -6.61
CA ARG A 138 -15.39 -23.61 -5.39
C ARG A 138 -16.14 -24.92 -5.61
N PRO A 139 -15.60 -26.07 -5.14
CA PRO A 139 -16.31 -27.34 -5.17
C PRO A 139 -17.67 -27.29 -4.43
N VAL A 140 -18.56 -28.23 -4.77
CA VAL A 140 -19.81 -28.41 -4.03
C VAL A 140 -19.49 -28.70 -2.55
N ASN A 141 -20.28 -28.15 -1.64
CA ASN A 141 -20.14 -28.24 -0.19
C ASN A 141 -18.91 -27.53 0.42
N VAL A 142 -18.23 -26.71 -0.37
CA VAL A 142 -17.13 -25.83 0.16
C VAL A 142 -17.70 -24.44 0.45
N VAL A 143 -17.51 -23.97 1.69
CA VAL A 143 -17.93 -22.64 2.15
C VAL A 143 -17.04 -21.58 1.53
N GLY A 144 -17.62 -20.45 1.09
CA GLY A 144 -16.89 -19.36 0.44
C GLY A 144 -16.27 -18.35 1.41
N VAL A 145 -16.80 -18.28 2.63
CA VAL A 145 -16.32 -17.35 3.66
C VAL A 145 -16.28 -18.11 4.99
N ASP A 146 -15.13 -18.10 5.63
CA ASP A 146 -14.97 -18.55 7.01
C ASP A 146 -15.00 -17.32 7.92
N PRO A 147 -16.01 -17.11 8.75
CA PRO A 147 -16.11 -15.94 9.61
C PRO A 147 -15.02 -15.87 10.70
N GLU A 148 -14.37 -17.00 11.02
CA GLU A 148 -13.30 -17.07 12.00
C GLU A 148 -11.92 -16.85 11.38
N GLN A 149 -11.82 -16.78 10.04
CA GLN A 149 -10.56 -16.51 9.36
C GLN A 149 -10.06 -15.11 9.68
N VAL A 150 -8.77 -15.02 10.02
CA VAL A 150 -8.05 -13.76 10.13
C VAL A 150 -7.31 -13.51 8.81
N PRO A 151 -7.81 -12.61 7.96
CA PRO A 151 -7.10 -12.28 6.71
C PRO A 151 -5.74 -11.66 7.00
N LEU A 152 -4.72 -12.07 6.25
CA LEU A 152 -3.36 -11.55 6.37
C LEU A 152 -2.94 -10.89 5.07
N PRO A 153 -2.38 -9.66 5.11
CA PRO A 153 -1.83 -9.01 3.94
C PRO A 153 -0.79 -9.87 3.21
N ARG A 154 -0.99 -10.03 1.91
CA ARG A 154 -0.13 -10.86 1.05
C ARG A 154 1.12 -10.16 0.59
N SER A 155 0.97 -8.87 0.23
CA SER A 155 2.06 -8.02 -0.25
C SER A 155 1.78 -6.55 0.00
N LEU A 156 2.83 -5.74 0.09
CA LEU A 156 2.75 -4.29 -0.07
C LEU A 156 2.59 -4.01 -1.58
N GLY A 157 1.39 -3.59 -2.00
CA GLY A 157 1.05 -3.39 -3.39
C GLY A 157 1.52 -2.04 -3.92
N HIS A 158 1.09 -0.97 -3.27
CA HIS A 158 1.39 0.38 -3.70
C HIS A 158 1.43 1.38 -2.53
N PHE A 159 1.80 2.61 -2.87
CA PHE A 159 1.72 3.75 -1.97
C PHE A 159 1.38 5.02 -2.74
N ALA A 160 0.80 6.01 -2.08
CA ALA A 160 0.62 7.35 -2.63
C ALA A 160 1.54 8.36 -1.95
N LEU A 161 2.06 9.30 -2.73
CA LEU A 161 2.91 10.37 -2.26
C LEU A 161 2.28 11.73 -2.46
N PHE A 162 2.33 12.54 -1.42
CA PHE A 162 2.21 13.98 -1.51
C PHE A 162 3.52 14.58 -2.00
N VAL A 163 3.48 15.28 -3.12
CA VAL A 163 4.65 15.95 -3.71
C VAL A 163 4.32 17.38 -4.11
N PRO A 164 5.29 18.32 -3.96
CA PRO A 164 5.05 19.73 -4.29
C PRO A 164 5.05 20.03 -5.79
N ASP A 165 5.60 19.13 -6.61
CA ASP A 165 5.72 19.27 -8.06
C ASP A 165 5.53 17.91 -8.73
N VAL A 166 4.27 17.59 -9.05
CA VAL A 166 3.91 16.32 -9.72
C VAL A 166 4.58 16.19 -11.07
N PRO A 167 4.61 17.20 -11.96
CA PRO A 167 5.31 17.08 -13.25
C PRO A 167 6.79 16.74 -13.12
N ALA A 168 7.51 17.38 -12.19
CA ALA A 168 8.93 17.09 -11.97
C ALA A 168 9.13 15.68 -11.38
N ALA A 169 8.32 15.28 -10.40
CA ALA A 169 8.38 13.94 -9.82
C ALA A 169 8.07 12.86 -10.89
N GLU A 170 6.98 13.02 -11.65
CA GLU A 170 6.62 12.09 -12.74
C GLU A 170 7.77 11.96 -13.74
N LYS A 171 8.31 13.09 -14.19
CA LYS A 171 9.45 13.10 -15.14
C LYS A 171 10.62 12.26 -14.61
N PHE A 172 10.98 12.43 -13.34
CA PHE A 172 12.04 11.64 -12.72
C PHE A 172 11.74 10.14 -12.79
N TYR A 173 10.57 9.69 -12.32
CA TYR A 173 10.23 8.27 -12.30
C TYR A 173 10.10 7.67 -13.70
N VAL A 174 9.50 8.40 -14.65
CA VAL A 174 9.32 7.91 -16.03
C VAL A 174 10.64 7.89 -16.80
N GLU A 175 11.39 9.00 -16.83
CA GLU A 175 12.58 9.11 -17.68
C GLU A 175 13.79 8.41 -17.07
N ARG A 176 13.95 8.45 -15.73
CA ARG A 176 15.15 7.93 -15.06
C ARG A 176 14.97 6.50 -14.54
N LEU A 177 13.76 6.12 -14.13
CA LEU A 177 13.47 4.80 -13.54
C LEU A 177 12.54 3.94 -14.41
N GLN A 178 12.13 4.43 -15.58
CA GLN A 178 11.32 3.72 -16.58
C GLN A 178 9.93 3.30 -16.07
N PHE A 179 9.36 4.07 -15.14
CA PHE A 179 7.96 3.88 -14.75
C PHE A 179 7.02 4.19 -15.91
N ARG A 180 5.81 3.62 -15.86
CA ARG A 180 4.73 3.82 -16.83
C ARG A 180 3.55 4.49 -16.15
N VAL A 181 3.01 5.51 -16.78
CA VAL A 181 1.74 6.11 -16.36
C VAL A 181 0.61 5.29 -16.95
N ASN A 182 -0.26 4.74 -16.10
CA ASN A 182 -1.41 3.96 -16.53
C ASN A 182 -2.69 4.81 -16.56
N ASP A 183 -2.91 5.70 -15.60
CA ASP A 183 -4.08 6.57 -15.57
C ASP A 183 -3.74 7.89 -14.85
N ARG A 184 -4.68 8.88 -14.90
CA ARG A 184 -4.55 10.17 -14.21
C ARG A 184 -5.85 10.57 -13.52
N LEU A 185 -5.73 11.02 -12.29
CA LEU A 185 -6.81 11.62 -11.52
C LEU A 185 -6.41 13.03 -11.08
N GLY A 186 -7.09 14.06 -11.63
CA GLY A 186 -6.78 15.46 -11.31
C GLY A 186 -5.35 15.87 -11.64
N GLY A 187 -4.76 15.31 -12.70
CA GLY A 187 -3.37 15.50 -13.08
C GLY A 187 -2.36 14.60 -12.32
N GLY A 188 -2.76 13.98 -11.20
CA GLY A 188 -1.94 13.00 -10.49
C GLY A 188 -1.83 11.69 -11.26
N PRO A 189 -0.61 11.18 -11.57
CA PRO A 189 -0.42 9.95 -12.30
C PRO A 189 -0.46 8.73 -11.38
N PHE A 190 -1.22 7.70 -11.78
CA PHE A 190 -1.06 6.33 -11.32
C PHE A 190 0.05 5.69 -12.14
N MET A 191 1.13 5.29 -11.49
CA MET A 191 2.32 4.77 -12.16
C MET A 191 2.67 3.36 -11.69
N ARG A 192 2.98 2.49 -12.63
CA ARG A 192 3.59 1.18 -12.36
C ARG A 192 5.09 1.19 -12.63
N SER A 193 5.83 0.45 -11.84
CA SER A 193 7.19 0.10 -12.18
C SER A 193 7.23 -0.92 -13.33
N LYS A 194 8.34 -0.99 -14.06
CA LYS A 194 8.43 -1.83 -15.27
C LYS A 194 8.35 -3.34 -14.98
N GLY A 195 8.73 -3.76 -13.80
CA GLY A 195 8.78 -5.17 -13.40
C GLY A 195 7.44 -5.76 -12.94
N THR A 196 6.36 -5.01 -13.03
CA THR A 196 5.02 -5.49 -12.67
C THR A 196 3.97 -5.09 -13.70
N GLN A 197 2.85 -5.80 -13.70
CA GLN A 197 1.65 -5.48 -14.47
C GLN A 197 0.52 -4.87 -13.62
N GLU A 198 0.72 -4.69 -12.31
CA GLU A 198 -0.26 -4.02 -11.46
C GLU A 198 -0.62 -2.64 -12.01
N HIS A 199 -1.88 -2.23 -11.90
CA HIS A 199 -2.31 -0.91 -12.40
C HIS A 199 -1.41 0.21 -11.89
N HIS A 200 -1.00 0.16 -10.63
CA HIS A 200 -0.01 1.09 -10.10
C HIS A 200 0.71 0.50 -8.90
N THR A 201 1.96 0.91 -8.74
CA THR A 201 2.77 0.72 -7.53
C THR A 201 2.98 2.04 -6.81
N MET A 202 2.64 3.15 -7.46
CA MET A 202 2.74 4.51 -6.92
C MET A 202 1.68 5.44 -7.51
N PHE A 203 1.12 6.32 -6.67
CA PHE A 203 0.28 7.44 -7.07
C PHE A 203 0.87 8.75 -6.57
N LEU A 204 0.91 9.80 -7.40
CA LEU A 204 1.40 11.12 -7.00
C LEU A 204 0.24 12.10 -6.85
N ILE A 205 0.25 12.84 -5.74
CA ILE A 205 -0.77 13.84 -5.40
C ILE A 205 -0.09 15.19 -5.23
N GLN A 206 -0.54 16.18 -6.00
CA GLN A 206 -0.06 17.56 -5.91
C GLN A 206 -0.44 18.19 -4.57
N THR A 207 0.54 18.67 -3.82
CA THR A 207 0.32 19.33 -2.53
C THR A 207 1.26 20.52 -2.34
N PRO A 208 0.95 21.46 -1.43
CA PRO A 208 1.94 22.44 -0.98
C PRO A 208 3.18 21.76 -0.37
N PRO A 209 4.38 22.40 -0.44
CA PRO A 209 5.64 21.79 0.01
C PRO A 209 5.65 21.30 1.46
N MET A 210 4.85 21.89 2.35
CA MET A 210 4.74 21.50 3.76
C MET A 210 4.02 20.16 4.00
N LEU A 211 3.38 19.58 2.98
CA LEU A 211 2.66 18.30 3.07
C LEU A 211 3.36 17.17 2.32
N LYS A 212 4.66 17.28 2.06
CA LYS A 212 5.42 16.26 1.34
C LYS A 212 5.59 14.98 2.16
N GLY A 213 5.41 13.82 1.52
CA GLY A 213 5.63 12.49 2.12
C GLY A 213 4.60 11.45 1.69
N VAL A 214 4.48 10.35 2.43
CA VAL A 214 3.51 9.28 2.11
C VAL A 214 2.10 9.69 2.56
N GLU A 215 1.11 9.46 1.70
CA GLU A 215 -0.31 9.66 2.00
C GLU A 215 -0.94 8.38 2.53
N HIS A 216 -0.76 7.26 1.79
CA HIS A 216 -1.16 5.92 2.24
C HIS A 216 -0.23 4.84 1.72
N MET A 217 -0.36 3.66 2.30
CA MET A 217 0.21 2.40 1.84
C MET A 217 -0.91 1.38 1.73
N ALA A 218 -0.93 0.62 0.62
CA ALA A 218 -1.93 -0.38 0.34
C ALA A 218 -1.35 -1.79 0.37
N PHE A 219 -2.12 -2.70 0.95
CA PHE A 219 -1.72 -4.07 1.19
C PHE A 219 -2.73 -5.04 0.57
N HIS A 220 -2.26 -5.84 -0.37
CA HIS A 220 -3.09 -6.78 -1.13
C HIS A 220 -3.56 -7.96 -0.27
N LEU A 221 -4.84 -8.27 -0.40
CA LEU A 221 -5.51 -9.46 0.15
C LEU A 221 -5.97 -10.39 -0.98
N ALA A 222 -6.56 -11.54 -0.64
CA ALA A 222 -6.98 -12.55 -1.62
C ALA A 222 -8.11 -12.10 -2.54
N GLY A 223 -8.98 -11.25 -2.03
CA GLY A 223 -10.19 -10.82 -2.73
C GLY A 223 -11.11 -9.96 -1.86
N PRO A 224 -12.29 -9.61 -2.39
CA PRO A 224 -13.26 -8.73 -1.72
C PRO A 224 -13.66 -9.18 -0.32
N SER A 225 -13.90 -10.49 -0.12
CA SER A 225 -14.31 -11.01 1.18
C SER A 225 -13.23 -10.79 2.25
N GLU A 226 -11.96 -11.00 1.92
CA GLU A 226 -10.88 -10.75 2.86
C GLU A 226 -10.72 -9.26 3.17
N VAL A 227 -10.96 -8.34 2.20
CA VAL A 227 -10.98 -6.88 2.46
C VAL A 227 -12.07 -6.53 3.48
N MET A 228 -13.29 -7.09 3.31
CA MET A 228 -14.38 -6.85 4.24
C MET A 228 -14.09 -7.43 5.63
N GLN A 229 -13.62 -8.67 5.72
CA GLN A 229 -13.31 -9.31 7.00
C GLN A 229 -12.16 -8.61 7.74
N ALA A 230 -11.08 -8.28 7.03
CA ALA A 230 -9.94 -7.56 7.60
C ALA A 230 -10.36 -6.18 8.14
N GLY A 231 -11.11 -5.42 7.34
CA GLY A 231 -11.57 -4.09 7.72
C GLY A 231 -12.54 -4.13 8.90
N LEU A 232 -13.50 -5.08 8.93
CA LEU A 232 -14.41 -5.26 10.07
C LEU A 232 -13.63 -5.61 11.34
N ARG A 233 -12.73 -6.59 11.27
CA ARG A 233 -11.88 -6.98 12.38
C ARG A 233 -11.04 -5.79 12.90
N PHE A 234 -10.43 -5.03 12.01
CA PHE A 234 -9.57 -3.90 12.38
C PHE A 234 -10.37 -2.78 13.04
N ARG A 235 -11.58 -2.49 12.54
CA ARG A 235 -12.53 -1.57 13.19
C ARG A 235 -12.96 -2.07 14.59
N ASP A 236 -13.24 -3.38 14.72
CA ASP A 236 -13.65 -3.98 16.00
C ASP A 236 -12.50 -3.96 17.03
N LEU A 237 -11.24 -3.86 16.60
CA LEU A 237 -10.07 -3.60 17.44
C LEU A 237 -9.92 -2.12 17.85
N GLY A 238 -10.84 -1.24 17.42
CA GLY A 238 -10.89 0.18 17.79
C GLY A 238 -10.16 1.11 16.81
N HIS A 239 -9.75 0.63 15.63
CA HIS A 239 -9.10 1.48 14.63
C HIS A 239 -10.13 2.19 13.75
N PRO A 240 -10.11 3.54 13.66
CA PRO A 240 -11.13 4.28 12.92
C PRO A 240 -10.99 4.10 11.41
N SER A 241 -12.12 3.79 10.75
CA SER A 241 -12.21 3.82 9.30
C SER A 241 -12.14 5.25 8.78
N PHE A 242 -11.33 5.47 7.74
CA PHE A 242 -11.24 6.76 7.07
C PHE A 242 -12.12 6.80 5.81
N TRP A 243 -11.97 5.82 4.91
CA TRP A 243 -12.70 5.79 3.64
C TRP A 243 -12.89 4.34 3.17
N GLY A 244 -14.10 4.03 2.76
CA GLY A 244 -14.49 2.66 2.37
C GLY A 244 -15.37 1.97 3.42
N PRO A 245 -15.71 0.69 3.22
CA PRO A 245 -15.28 -0.10 2.07
C PRO A 245 -15.90 0.35 0.76
N GLY A 246 -15.23 0.05 -0.34
CA GLY A 246 -15.68 0.44 -1.66
C GLY A 246 -14.88 -0.21 -2.79
N ARG A 247 -15.11 0.28 -4.01
CA ARG A 247 -14.38 -0.13 -5.21
C ARG A 247 -13.90 1.09 -5.99
N HIS A 248 -12.63 1.13 -6.35
CA HIS A 248 -12.04 2.21 -7.13
C HIS A 248 -12.51 2.22 -8.58
N SER A 249 -12.54 3.41 -9.20
CA SER A 249 -12.78 3.58 -10.64
C SER A 249 -11.53 3.37 -11.48
N PHE A 250 -10.34 3.67 -10.92
CA PHE A 250 -9.04 3.42 -11.50
C PHE A 250 -8.37 2.27 -10.76
N GLY A 251 -7.85 1.29 -11.50
CA GLY A 251 -7.30 0.08 -10.94
C GLY A 251 -8.33 -0.93 -10.48
N SER A 252 -9.63 -0.60 -10.44
CA SER A 252 -10.77 -1.47 -10.10
C SER A 252 -10.65 -2.21 -8.77
N ASN A 253 -9.63 -1.93 -7.95
CA ASN A 253 -9.42 -2.65 -6.69
C ASN A 253 -10.49 -2.31 -5.66
N TRP A 254 -10.89 -3.32 -4.88
CA TRP A 254 -11.59 -3.12 -3.63
C TRP A 254 -10.68 -2.43 -2.65
N PHE A 255 -11.23 -1.57 -1.78
CA PHE A 255 -10.45 -0.80 -0.84
C PHE A 255 -11.14 -0.57 0.50
N TRP A 256 -10.33 -0.41 1.56
CA TRP A 256 -10.76 0.11 2.85
C TRP A 256 -9.58 0.77 3.57
N TYR A 257 -9.68 2.10 3.78
CA TYR A 257 -8.63 2.92 4.40
C TYR A 257 -8.86 3.15 5.87
N PHE A 258 -7.78 3.16 6.62
CA PHE A 258 -7.78 3.40 8.06
C PHE A 258 -6.75 4.46 8.44
N ASP A 259 -7.14 5.37 9.35
CA ASP A 259 -6.21 6.29 9.99
C ASP A 259 -5.38 5.56 11.05
N GLY A 260 -4.16 6.06 11.32
CA GLY A 260 -3.26 5.44 12.29
C GLY A 260 -2.16 6.37 12.80
N PRO A 261 -1.35 5.88 13.73
CA PRO A 261 -0.31 6.67 14.39
C PRO A 261 0.92 6.92 13.53
N LEU A 262 0.95 6.40 12.29
CA LEU A 262 2.13 6.39 11.42
C LEU A 262 2.27 7.64 10.54
N GLY A 263 1.33 8.61 10.67
CA GLY A 263 1.34 9.84 9.85
C GLY A 263 0.95 9.62 8.39
N CYS A 264 0.40 8.47 8.08
CA CYS A 264 -0.20 8.09 6.81
C CYS A 264 -1.29 7.06 7.05
N ARG A 265 -2.11 6.78 6.04
CA ARG A 265 -3.16 5.76 6.11
C ARG A 265 -2.66 4.40 5.66
N PHE A 266 -3.32 3.36 6.17
CA PHE A 266 -3.17 2.00 5.67
C PHE A 266 -4.44 1.60 4.94
N GLU A 267 -4.27 0.93 3.82
CA GLU A 267 -5.34 0.43 2.98
C GLU A 267 -5.26 -1.09 2.87
N TYR A 268 -6.39 -1.77 3.13
CA TYR A 268 -6.60 -3.11 2.61
C TYR A 268 -7.14 -2.98 1.19
N ASP A 269 -6.53 -3.69 0.25
CA ASP A 269 -7.02 -3.73 -1.12
C ASP A 269 -6.98 -5.14 -1.72
N ALA A 270 -7.72 -5.35 -2.82
CA ALA A 270 -7.73 -6.59 -3.58
C ALA A 270 -8.27 -6.39 -4.99
N ASP A 271 -7.96 -7.33 -5.89
CA ASP A 271 -8.51 -7.40 -7.26
C ASP A 271 -8.13 -6.16 -8.10
N MET A 272 -6.85 -5.78 -8.07
CA MET A 272 -6.34 -4.69 -8.88
C MET A 272 -6.21 -5.09 -10.35
N ASP A 273 -6.60 -4.19 -11.27
CA ASP A 273 -6.39 -4.34 -12.70
C ASP A 273 -4.91 -4.55 -13.03
N LYS A 274 -4.65 -5.28 -14.10
CA LYS A 274 -3.30 -5.49 -14.65
C LYS A 274 -3.20 -4.89 -16.03
N HIS A 275 -2.10 -4.18 -16.28
CA HIS A 275 -1.83 -3.50 -17.54
C HIS A 275 -0.42 -3.83 -18.04
N ASP A 276 -0.26 -3.83 -19.34
CA ASP A 276 1.01 -3.87 -20.05
C ASP A 276 1.30 -2.53 -20.75
N ASP A 277 2.26 -2.51 -21.67
CA ASP A 277 2.65 -1.29 -22.37
C ASP A 277 1.69 -0.91 -23.52
N ASP A 278 0.70 -1.75 -23.85
CA ASP A 278 -0.36 -1.46 -24.83
C ASP A 278 -1.55 -0.70 -24.22
N TRP A 279 -1.58 -0.55 -22.89
CA TRP A 279 -2.62 0.19 -22.20
C TRP A 279 -2.62 1.67 -22.59
N VAL A 280 -3.80 2.22 -22.92
CA VAL A 280 -3.99 3.64 -23.20
C VAL A 280 -4.46 4.34 -21.94
N PRO A 281 -3.66 5.25 -21.36
CA PRO A 281 -4.01 5.94 -20.12
C PRO A 281 -5.33 6.71 -20.21
N ARG A 282 -6.15 6.59 -19.16
CA ARG A 282 -7.37 7.38 -18.98
C ARG A 282 -7.07 8.58 -18.08
N GLU A 283 -7.83 9.65 -18.25
CA GLU A 283 -7.74 10.83 -17.37
C GLU A 283 -9.14 11.28 -16.94
N LYS A 284 -9.27 11.63 -15.66
CA LYS A 284 -10.49 12.22 -15.08
C LYS A 284 -10.13 13.37 -14.13
N PRO A 285 -11.02 14.37 -14.00
CA PRO A 285 -10.88 15.43 -13.01
C PRO A 285 -10.84 14.86 -11.57
N LEU A 286 -10.15 15.56 -10.67
CA LEU A 286 -10.15 15.20 -9.24
C LEU A 286 -11.54 15.48 -8.65
N HIS A 287 -12.27 14.41 -8.42
CA HIS A 287 -13.55 14.39 -7.75
C HIS A 287 -13.77 13.02 -7.09
N ALA A 288 -14.48 12.99 -5.96
CA ALA A 288 -14.72 11.72 -5.24
C ALA A 288 -15.37 10.67 -6.14
N ASP A 289 -16.39 11.05 -6.95
CA ASP A 289 -17.07 10.13 -7.87
C ASP A 289 -16.20 9.62 -9.02
N ASN A 290 -15.02 10.22 -9.24
CA ASN A 290 -14.04 9.74 -10.20
C ASN A 290 -12.99 8.83 -9.55
N ALA A 291 -12.82 8.91 -8.24
CA ALA A 291 -11.92 8.04 -7.48
C ALA A 291 -12.55 6.69 -7.14
N GLN A 292 -13.87 6.64 -7.01
CA GLN A 292 -14.61 5.43 -6.61
C GLN A 292 -15.71 5.09 -7.62
N ALA A 293 -15.90 3.81 -7.88
CA ALA A 293 -17.06 3.30 -8.63
C ALA A 293 -18.29 3.27 -7.71
N TYR A 294 -18.09 2.88 -6.45
CA TYR A 294 -19.10 2.90 -5.40
C TYR A 294 -18.47 2.78 -4.01
N LEU A 295 -19.22 3.22 -2.99
CA LEU A 295 -18.98 2.93 -1.58
C LEU A 295 -20.08 2.01 -1.06
N LEU A 296 -19.76 1.19 -0.07
CA LEU A 296 -20.71 0.33 0.63
C LEU A 296 -21.07 0.97 1.98
N GLU A 297 -22.37 1.04 2.26
CA GLU A 297 -22.86 1.42 3.57
C GLU A 297 -23.13 0.16 4.39
N MET A 298 -22.53 0.09 5.58
CA MET A 298 -22.70 -1.05 6.49
C MET A 298 -23.99 -0.85 7.29
N LEU A 299 -25.08 -1.44 6.83
CA LEU A 299 -26.36 -1.40 7.51
C LEU A 299 -26.55 -2.65 8.39
N GLU A 300 -26.77 -2.44 9.67
CA GLU A 300 -27.18 -3.50 10.59
C GLU A 300 -28.70 -3.61 10.58
N GLN A 301 -29.21 -4.67 10.00
CA GLN A 301 -30.65 -4.99 10.07
C GLN A 301 -30.86 -6.40 10.60
N ASN A 302 -31.70 -6.51 11.63
CA ASN A 302 -32.24 -7.78 12.04
C ASN A 302 -33.57 -8.00 11.30
N TRP A 303 -33.61 -8.97 10.40
CA TRP A 303 -34.84 -9.34 9.69
C TRP A 303 -35.63 -10.50 10.36
N ALA A 304 -35.20 -10.91 11.55
CA ALA A 304 -36.00 -11.76 12.40
C ALA A 304 -37.23 -10.97 12.92
N PRO A 305 -38.49 -11.41 12.67
CA PRO A 305 -39.68 -10.58 12.91
C PRO A 305 -39.96 -10.25 14.38
N PHE A 306 -39.22 -10.81 15.33
CA PHE A 306 -39.50 -10.68 16.76
C PHE A 306 -38.43 -9.99 17.60
N ASP A 307 -37.24 -9.81 17.06
CA ASP A 307 -36.15 -9.20 17.81
C ASP A 307 -35.79 -7.87 17.12
N GLY A 308 -36.16 -6.75 17.52
CA GLY A 308 -35.77 -5.46 16.91
C GLY A 308 -34.30 -5.38 16.48
N PRO A 309 -33.86 -4.34 15.78
CA PRO A 309 -32.49 -4.25 15.27
C PRO A 309 -31.49 -4.42 16.40
N ARG A 310 -30.64 -5.44 16.31
CA ARG A 310 -29.50 -5.58 17.22
C ARG A 310 -28.50 -4.48 16.91
N ARG A 311 -28.38 -3.51 17.81
CA ARG A 311 -27.21 -2.63 17.80
C ARG A 311 -26.01 -3.48 18.23
N ARG A 312 -24.92 -3.46 17.46
CA ARG A 312 -23.64 -3.85 18.04
C ARG A 312 -23.41 -2.90 19.22
N PRO A 313 -22.97 -3.39 20.39
CA PRO A 313 -22.59 -2.49 21.47
C PRO A 313 -21.54 -1.52 20.92
N ASP A 314 -21.82 -0.24 20.94
CA ASP A 314 -20.81 0.76 20.72
C ASP A 314 -19.66 0.46 21.69
N ALA A 315 -18.41 0.55 21.22
CA ALA A 315 -17.23 0.25 22.04
C ALA A 315 -17.09 1.12 23.31
N GLY A 316 -18.11 1.93 23.61
CA GLY A 316 -18.25 2.77 24.80
C GLY A 316 -19.08 2.17 25.93
N ASP A 317 -19.85 1.07 25.73
CA ASP A 317 -20.75 0.53 26.78
C ASP A 317 -20.13 -0.63 27.59
N ALA A 318 -18.85 -0.92 27.44
CA ALA A 318 -18.14 -1.94 28.23
C ALA A 318 -17.58 -1.42 29.57
N ALA A 319 -18.07 -0.27 30.06
CA ALA A 319 -17.71 0.30 31.36
C ALA A 319 -18.98 0.77 32.10
N ALA A 320 -19.77 -0.19 32.62
CA ALA A 320 -20.71 0.04 33.72
C ALA A 320 -20.83 -1.25 34.56
#